data_8e910868c34356dbc05c875d51eaad2a
#
_entry.id   8e910868c34356dbc05c875d51eaad2a
#
_cell.length_a   1.000
_cell.length_b   1.000
_cell.length_c   1.000
_cell.angle_alpha   90.00
_cell.angle_beta   90.00
_cell.angle_gamma   90.00
#
_symmetry.space_group_name_H-M   'P 1'
#
loop_
_entity.id
_entity.type
_entity.pdbx_description
1 polymer ?
#
loop_
_entity_poly.entity_id
_entity_poly.type
_entity_poly.pdbx_seq_one_letter_code
_entity_poly.pdbx_strand_id
1 'polypeptide(L)'
;MHTINDLPIASMQKRVSSFVLDDIIVAVLLFIIFYDQIIALVAAVPTVLTPEAIETFQYQMKVFNSENLLLILSFKVIYHTFLIWQNNGMTLGKYMMKIKTVDVDNAQNLSFVKALLRAVLRIVSELVLYVGFLVAFFLPLRQTFHDKLARSVVVDV
;
A
#
# COMPACT_ATOMS: atom_id res chain seq x y z
N MET A 1 16.69 -1.29 -22.08
CA MET A 1 15.41 -1.19 -21.37
C MET A 1 14.98 -2.62 -21.09
N HIS A 2 14.70 -2.98 -19.83
CA HIS A 2 14.26 -4.34 -19.55
C HIS A 2 12.77 -4.48 -19.91
N THR A 3 12.40 -5.56 -20.58
CA THR A 3 11.02 -5.86 -21.02
C THR A 3 10.61 -7.25 -20.55
N ILE A 4 9.31 -7.47 -20.39
CA ILE A 4 8.70 -8.79 -20.22
C ILE A 4 7.60 -8.92 -21.28
N ASN A 5 7.72 -9.90 -22.17
CA ASN A 5 6.80 -10.10 -23.30
C ASN A 5 6.50 -8.78 -24.03
N ASP A 6 7.55 -8.04 -24.41
CA ASP A 6 7.52 -6.74 -25.07
C ASP A 6 6.94 -5.57 -24.26
N LEU A 7 6.50 -5.80 -23.01
CA LEU A 7 6.05 -4.74 -22.11
C LEU A 7 7.25 -4.13 -21.37
N PRO A 8 7.44 -2.81 -21.43
CA PRO A 8 8.54 -2.14 -20.74
C PRO A 8 8.31 -2.15 -19.22
N ILE A 9 9.36 -2.42 -18.45
CA ILE A 9 9.30 -2.40 -17.00
C ILE A 9 9.13 -0.96 -16.52
N ALA A 10 8.15 -0.73 -15.66
CA ALA A 10 7.85 0.58 -15.10
C ALA A 10 9.05 1.20 -14.37
N SER A 11 9.27 2.50 -14.56
CA SER A 11 10.33 3.24 -13.88
C SER A 11 10.09 3.28 -12.37
N MET A 12 11.16 3.41 -11.57
CA MET A 12 11.03 3.54 -10.11
C MET A 12 10.24 4.77 -9.71
N GLN A 13 10.37 5.89 -10.42
CA GLN A 13 9.60 7.10 -10.17
C GLN A 13 8.09 6.84 -10.29
N LYS A 14 7.62 6.24 -11.38
CA LYS A 14 6.20 5.89 -11.56
C LYS A 14 5.70 4.95 -10.47
N ARG A 15 6.52 3.97 -10.07
CA ARG A 15 6.16 3.01 -9.01
C ARG A 15 6.04 3.69 -7.64
N VAL A 16 6.99 4.54 -7.28
CA VAL A 16 6.94 5.32 -6.02
C VAL A 16 5.76 6.29 -6.04
N SER A 17 5.57 7.04 -7.14
CA SER A 17 4.43 7.95 -7.26
C SER A 17 3.09 7.22 -7.15
N SER A 18 2.94 6.07 -7.82
CA SER A 18 1.71 5.27 -7.71
C SER A 18 1.47 4.75 -6.29
N PHE A 19 2.55 4.36 -5.59
CA PHE A 19 2.49 3.93 -4.20
C PHE A 19 1.98 5.06 -3.28
N VAL A 20 2.57 6.27 -3.40
CA VAL A 20 2.16 7.44 -2.61
C VAL A 20 0.70 7.83 -2.90
N LEU A 21 0.30 7.81 -4.17
CA LEU A 21 -1.09 8.10 -4.56
C LEU A 21 -2.07 7.07 -3.97
N ASP A 22 -1.74 5.78 -4.02
CA ASP A 22 -2.56 4.74 -3.41
C ASP A 22 -2.69 4.93 -1.90
N ASP A 23 -1.59 5.26 -1.21
CA ASP A 23 -1.61 5.49 0.24
C ASP A 23 -2.42 6.75 0.61
N ILE A 24 -2.35 7.83 -0.18
CA ILE A 24 -3.20 9.00 0.01
C ILE A 24 -4.69 8.65 -0.18
N ILE A 25 -5.04 7.90 -1.22
CA ILE A 25 -6.42 7.48 -1.48
C ILE A 25 -6.94 6.62 -0.31
N VAL A 26 -6.16 5.64 0.12
CA VAL A 26 -6.50 4.78 1.26
C VAL A 26 -6.65 5.61 2.54
N ALA A 27 -5.74 6.58 2.78
CA ALA A 27 -5.82 7.46 3.95
C ALA A 27 -7.10 8.30 3.94
N VAL A 28 -7.50 8.85 2.79
CA VAL A 28 -8.76 9.61 2.65
C VAL A 28 -9.97 8.70 2.92
N LEU A 29 -9.97 7.48 2.38
CA LEU A 29 -11.07 6.54 2.62
C LEU A 29 -11.16 6.13 4.11
N LEU A 30 -10.02 5.86 4.76
CA LEU A 30 -9.98 5.56 6.19
C LEU A 30 -10.38 6.79 7.03
N PHE A 31 -10.00 8.00 6.63
CA PHE A 31 -10.45 9.23 7.28
C PHE A 31 -11.99 9.35 7.25
N ILE A 32 -12.63 9.02 6.13
CA ILE A 32 -14.10 9.02 6.04
C ILE A 32 -14.70 7.96 6.96
N ILE A 33 -14.13 6.75 7.00
CA ILE A 33 -14.61 5.64 7.83
C ILE A 33 -14.52 5.97 9.33
N PHE A 34 -13.41 6.57 9.75
CA PHE A 34 -13.11 6.89 11.15
C PHE A 34 -13.32 8.36 11.50
N TYR A 35 -14.11 9.08 10.72
CA TYR A 35 -14.26 10.54 10.83
C TYR A 35 -14.49 11.01 12.27
N ASP A 36 -15.52 10.48 12.93
CA ASP A 36 -15.88 10.89 14.29
C ASP A 36 -14.78 10.59 15.31
N GLN A 37 -14.13 9.42 15.19
CA GLN A 37 -13.02 9.03 16.07
C GLN A 37 -11.79 9.93 15.87
N ILE A 38 -11.47 10.25 14.61
CA ILE A 38 -10.34 11.12 14.27
C ILE A 38 -10.61 12.55 14.76
N ILE A 39 -11.83 13.09 14.57
CA ILE A 39 -12.19 14.41 15.08
C ILE A 39 -12.11 14.46 16.61
N ALA A 40 -12.55 13.40 17.30
CA ALA A 40 -12.41 13.30 18.76
C ALA A 40 -10.93 13.31 19.20
N LEU A 41 -10.06 12.59 18.47
CA LEU A 41 -8.60 12.60 18.73
C LEU A 41 -7.98 13.97 18.47
N VAL A 42 -8.37 14.65 17.40
CA VAL A 42 -7.89 16.02 17.09
C VAL A 42 -8.32 17.00 18.19
N ALA A 43 -9.57 16.89 18.67
CA ALA A 43 -10.07 17.72 19.76
C ALA A 43 -9.37 17.42 21.12
N ALA A 44 -8.84 16.21 21.27
CA ALA A 44 -8.10 15.79 22.47
C ALA A 44 -6.61 16.18 22.45
N VAL A 45 -6.11 16.79 21.36
CA VAL A 45 -4.72 17.27 21.30
C VAL A 45 -4.51 18.33 22.40
N PRO A 46 -3.55 18.12 23.33
CA PRO A 46 -3.38 19.04 24.44
C PRO A 46 -2.91 20.42 23.98
N THR A 47 -3.59 21.46 24.43
CA THR A 47 -3.20 22.86 24.18
C THR A 47 -2.03 23.29 25.07
N VAL A 48 -1.86 22.62 26.21
CA VAL A 48 -0.74 22.80 27.12
C VAL A 48 -0.02 21.48 27.29
N LEU A 49 1.28 21.46 27.00
CA LEU A 49 2.11 20.25 27.02
C LEU A 49 2.58 19.92 28.44
N THR A 50 1.68 19.50 29.32
CA THR A 50 2.05 18.89 30.59
C THR A 50 2.32 17.40 30.44
N PRO A 51 3.17 16.78 31.28
CA PRO A 51 3.39 15.32 31.21
C PRO A 51 2.11 14.50 31.25
N GLU A 52 1.17 14.86 32.12
CA GLU A 52 -0.11 14.16 32.29
C GLU A 52 -1.01 14.30 31.04
N ALA A 53 -1.03 15.48 30.42
CA ALA A 53 -1.81 15.72 29.19
C ALA A 53 -1.23 14.93 28.00
N ILE A 54 0.09 14.86 27.90
CA ILE A 54 0.79 14.08 26.88
C ILE A 54 0.49 12.58 27.09
N GLU A 55 0.59 12.07 28.31
CA GLU A 55 0.32 10.67 28.62
C GLU A 55 -1.13 10.28 28.28
N THR A 56 -2.09 11.13 28.67
CA THR A 56 -3.52 10.93 28.34
C THR A 56 -3.73 10.86 26.83
N PHE A 57 -3.17 11.78 26.06
CA PHE A 57 -3.29 11.79 24.60
C PHE A 57 -2.64 10.55 23.98
N GLN A 58 -1.45 10.15 24.42
CA GLN A 58 -0.77 8.94 23.98
C GLN A 58 -1.60 7.68 24.26
N TYR A 59 -2.25 7.62 25.42
CA TYR A 59 -3.16 6.51 25.74
C TYR A 59 -4.34 6.46 24.78
N GLN A 60 -5.00 7.59 24.48
CA GLN A 60 -6.10 7.64 23.52
C GLN A 60 -5.66 7.20 22.11
N MET A 61 -4.51 7.64 21.65
CA MET A 61 -3.92 7.20 20.38
C MET A 61 -3.65 5.70 20.36
N LYS A 62 -3.13 5.16 21.48
CA LYS A 62 -2.90 3.71 21.61
C LYS A 62 -4.20 2.91 21.55
N VAL A 63 -5.23 3.36 22.25
CA VAL A 63 -6.57 2.72 22.22
C VAL A 63 -7.13 2.75 20.80
N PHE A 64 -7.15 3.91 20.14
CA PHE A 64 -7.60 4.03 18.74
C PHE A 64 -6.88 3.04 17.82
N ASN A 65 -5.55 3.00 17.90
CA ASN A 65 -4.75 2.10 17.07
C ASN A 65 -5.06 0.63 17.37
N SER A 66 -5.15 0.24 18.65
CA SER A 66 -5.36 -1.17 19.02
C SER A 66 -6.75 -1.68 18.62
N GLU A 67 -7.78 -0.85 18.74
CA GLU A 67 -9.16 -1.22 18.39
C GLU A 67 -9.37 -1.28 16.87
N ASN A 68 -8.69 -0.41 16.11
CA ASN A 68 -8.94 -0.27 14.67
C ASN A 68 -7.88 -0.93 13.78
N LEU A 69 -6.77 -1.43 14.36
CA LEU A 69 -5.64 -1.97 13.59
C LEU A 69 -6.08 -3.06 12.58
N LEU A 70 -6.85 -4.04 13.04
CA LEU A 70 -7.28 -5.15 12.18
C LEU A 70 -8.16 -4.66 11.02
N LEU A 71 -9.04 -3.69 11.28
CA LEU A 71 -9.90 -3.11 10.25
C LEU A 71 -9.09 -2.32 9.24
N ILE A 72 -8.14 -1.51 9.70
CA ILE A 72 -7.23 -0.73 8.83
C ILE A 72 -6.41 -1.67 7.93
N LEU A 73 -5.80 -2.71 8.50
CA LEU A 73 -5.01 -3.68 7.73
C LEU A 73 -5.88 -4.46 6.74
N SER A 74 -7.05 -4.92 7.17
CA SER A 74 -8.00 -5.62 6.29
C SER A 74 -8.45 -4.75 5.13
N PHE A 75 -8.76 -3.48 5.38
CA PHE A 75 -9.16 -2.53 4.35
C PHE A 75 -8.05 -2.34 3.30
N LYS A 76 -6.79 -2.16 3.74
CA LYS A 76 -5.62 -2.07 2.83
C LYS A 76 -5.47 -3.33 1.97
N VAL A 77 -5.59 -4.52 2.58
CA VAL A 77 -5.52 -5.80 1.84
C VAL A 77 -6.63 -5.89 0.80
N ILE A 78 -7.87 -5.61 1.20
CA ILE A 78 -9.04 -5.67 0.31
C ILE A 78 -8.87 -4.69 -0.85
N TYR A 79 -8.52 -3.43 -0.59
CA TYR A 79 -8.30 -2.40 -1.61
C TYR A 79 -7.28 -2.85 -2.67
N HIS A 80 -6.10 -3.30 -2.24
CA HIS A 80 -5.04 -3.71 -3.16
C HIS A 80 -5.36 -5.01 -3.89
N THR A 81 -5.93 -5.99 -3.19
CA THR A 81 -6.31 -7.28 -3.80
C THR A 81 -7.38 -7.11 -4.85
N PHE A 82 -8.47 -6.44 -4.47
CA PHE A 82 -9.64 -6.29 -5.33
C PHE A 82 -9.31 -5.51 -6.60
N LEU A 83 -8.64 -4.36 -6.48
CA LEU A 83 -8.30 -3.53 -7.63
C LEU A 83 -7.29 -4.21 -8.55
N ILE A 84 -6.25 -4.85 -8.03
CA ILE A 84 -5.28 -5.55 -8.86
C ILE A 84 -5.94 -6.74 -9.59
N TRP A 85 -6.82 -7.47 -8.93
CA TRP A 85 -7.49 -8.62 -9.52
C TRP A 85 -8.54 -8.22 -10.56
N GLN A 86 -9.41 -7.24 -10.26
CA GLN A 86 -10.55 -6.88 -11.10
C GLN A 86 -10.25 -5.77 -12.13
N ASN A 87 -9.29 -4.91 -11.86
CA ASN A 87 -9.01 -3.74 -12.70
C ASN A 87 -7.70 -3.92 -13.50
N ASN A 88 -7.58 -5.03 -14.22
CA ASN A 88 -6.46 -5.30 -15.13
C ASN A 88 -5.06 -5.07 -14.52
N GLY A 89 -4.87 -5.40 -13.25
CA GLY A 89 -3.59 -5.22 -12.55
C GLY A 89 -3.32 -3.79 -12.05
N MET A 90 -4.32 -2.91 -12.09
CA MET A 90 -4.16 -1.50 -11.74
C MET A 90 -4.92 -1.15 -10.46
N THR A 91 -4.23 -0.56 -9.49
CA THR A 91 -4.83 0.26 -8.43
C THR A 91 -5.11 1.66 -8.97
N LEU A 92 -5.81 2.50 -8.21
CA LEU A 92 -6.11 3.87 -8.65
C LEU A 92 -4.82 4.68 -8.88
N GLY A 93 -3.83 4.58 -7.97
CA GLY A 93 -2.53 5.23 -8.14
C GLY A 93 -1.77 4.71 -9.37
N LYS A 94 -1.83 3.39 -9.65
CA LYS A 94 -1.21 2.82 -10.85
C LYS A 94 -1.90 3.27 -12.14
N TYR A 95 -3.22 3.36 -12.13
CA TYR A 95 -3.99 3.88 -13.25
C TYR A 95 -3.55 5.31 -13.60
N MET A 96 -3.43 6.19 -12.59
CA MET A 96 -2.95 7.57 -12.80
C MET A 96 -1.53 7.63 -13.36
N MET A 97 -0.66 6.70 -12.98
CA MET A 97 0.74 6.64 -13.43
C MET A 97 0.93 5.84 -14.72
N LYS A 98 -0.15 5.31 -15.31
CA LYS A 98 -0.13 4.46 -16.52
C LYS A 98 0.81 3.27 -16.38
N ILE A 99 0.67 2.53 -15.29
CA ILE A 99 1.40 1.29 -15.01
C ILE A 99 0.44 0.22 -14.50
N LYS A 100 0.76 -1.05 -14.74
CA LYS A 100 -0.03 -2.18 -14.24
C LYS A 100 0.86 -3.28 -13.67
N THR A 101 0.28 -4.10 -12.80
CA THR A 101 0.93 -5.30 -12.26
C THR A 101 0.51 -6.51 -13.07
N VAL A 102 1.49 -7.27 -13.57
CA VAL A 102 1.25 -8.49 -14.34
C VAL A 102 2.03 -9.66 -13.76
N ASP A 103 1.64 -10.86 -14.13
CA ASP A 103 2.34 -12.09 -13.83
C ASP A 103 3.67 -12.14 -14.60
N VAL A 104 4.75 -12.56 -13.94
CA VAL A 104 6.09 -12.66 -14.56
C VAL A 104 6.12 -13.73 -15.65
N ASP A 105 5.35 -14.82 -15.50
CA ASP A 105 5.49 -15.98 -16.37
C ASP A 105 4.80 -15.78 -17.74
N ASN A 106 3.68 -15.07 -17.77
CA ASN A 106 2.85 -14.95 -18.98
C ASN A 106 2.43 -13.51 -19.32
N ALA A 107 2.85 -12.52 -18.51
CA ALA A 107 2.48 -11.10 -18.62
C ALA A 107 0.96 -10.83 -18.59
N GLN A 108 0.16 -11.78 -18.08
CA GLN A 108 -1.28 -11.62 -17.89
C GLN A 108 -1.65 -11.02 -16.53
N ASN A 109 -2.93 -10.75 -16.32
CA ASN A 109 -3.44 -10.29 -15.05
C ASN A 109 -3.22 -11.33 -13.95
N LEU A 110 -2.95 -10.87 -12.73
CA LEU A 110 -2.76 -11.75 -11.58
C LEU A 110 -4.06 -12.49 -11.23
N SER A 111 -3.91 -13.76 -10.86
CA SER A 111 -5.01 -14.49 -10.22
C SER A 111 -5.32 -13.86 -8.85
N PHE A 112 -6.53 -14.08 -8.33
CA PHE A 112 -6.94 -13.61 -7.00
C PHE A 112 -5.93 -13.99 -5.91
N VAL A 113 -5.46 -15.25 -5.91
CA VAL A 113 -4.50 -15.75 -4.89
C VAL A 113 -3.18 -14.99 -4.96
N LYS A 114 -2.62 -14.74 -6.15
CA LYS A 114 -1.39 -13.97 -6.32
C LYS A 114 -1.58 -12.50 -5.92
N ALA A 115 -2.73 -11.90 -6.25
CA ALA A 115 -3.07 -10.54 -5.87
C ALA A 115 -3.20 -10.41 -4.34
N LEU A 116 -3.87 -11.35 -3.68
CA LEU A 116 -4.01 -11.42 -2.22
C LEU A 116 -2.65 -11.60 -1.53
N LEU A 117 -1.87 -12.59 -1.96
CA LEU A 117 -0.53 -12.82 -1.43
C LEU A 117 0.33 -11.55 -1.51
N ARG A 118 0.30 -10.90 -2.67
CA ARG A 118 1.02 -9.65 -2.90
C ARG A 118 0.57 -8.54 -1.95
N ALA A 119 -0.75 -8.37 -1.74
CA ALA A 119 -1.30 -7.36 -0.84
C ALA A 119 -0.92 -7.62 0.63
N VAL A 120 -0.98 -8.85 1.09
CA VAL A 120 -0.56 -9.23 2.46
C VAL A 120 0.95 -8.97 2.64
N LEU A 121 1.79 -9.42 1.71
CA LEU A 121 3.23 -9.22 1.78
C LEU A 121 3.64 -7.74 1.67
N ARG A 122 2.84 -6.91 1.01
CA ARG A 122 3.01 -5.45 0.99
C ARG A 122 2.89 -4.90 2.42
N ILE A 123 1.85 -5.28 3.18
CA ILE A 123 1.69 -4.86 4.58
C ILE A 123 2.88 -5.30 5.43
N VAL A 124 3.34 -6.55 5.27
CA VAL A 124 4.55 -7.01 5.96
C VAL A 124 5.74 -6.11 5.62
N SER A 125 5.92 -5.72 4.37
CA SER A 125 7.00 -4.82 3.95
C SER A 125 6.86 -3.41 4.55
N GLU A 126 5.63 -2.91 4.73
CA GLU A 126 5.35 -1.62 5.40
C GLU A 126 5.68 -1.69 6.89
N LEU A 127 5.30 -2.78 7.56
CA LEU A 127 5.59 -3.01 8.99
C LEU A 127 7.11 -3.12 9.28
N VAL A 128 7.88 -3.63 8.32
CA VAL A 128 9.35 -3.73 8.42
C VAL A 128 10.01 -2.49 7.78
N LEU A 129 9.52 -1.29 8.13
CA LEU A 129 10.09 0.01 7.73
C LEU A 129 10.35 0.14 6.21
N TYR A 130 9.45 -0.42 5.40
CA TYR A 130 9.54 -0.38 3.94
C TYR A 130 10.79 -1.03 3.32
N VAL A 131 11.58 -1.79 4.08
CA VAL A 131 12.79 -2.48 3.58
C VAL A 131 12.48 -3.36 2.36
N GLY A 132 11.30 -3.99 2.34
CA GLY A 132 10.87 -4.80 1.19
C GLY A 132 10.72 -4.02 -0.12
N PHE A 133 10.56 -2.70 -0.06
CA PHE A 133 10.50 -1.84 -1.25
C PHE A 133 11.89 -1.49 -1.77
N LEU A 134 12.90 -1.38 -0.89
CA LEU A 134 14.27 -1.06 -1.27
C LEU A 134 14.89 -2.14 -2.15
N VAL A 135 14.46 -3.38 -2.02
CA VAL A 135 14.92 -4.51 -2.86
C VAL A 135 14.74 -4.23 -4.36
N ALA A 136 13.71 -3.45 -4.73
CA ALA A 136 13.44 -3.12 -6.13
C ALA A 136 14.54 -2.27 -6.80
N PHE A 137 15.36 -1.55 -6.03
CA PHE A 137 16.48 -0.76 -6.57
C PHE A 137 17.64 -1.63 -7.03
N PHE A 138 17.77 -2.84 -6.50
CA PHE A 138 18.89 -3.75 -6.76
C PHE A 138 18.54 -4.88 -7.75
N LEU A 139 17.26 -5.07 -8.08
CA LEU A 139 16.83 -6.14 -8.98
C LEU A 139 16.63 -5.64 -10.42
N PRO A 140 17.04 -6.43 -11.45
CA PRO A 140 16.90 -6.04 -12.85
C PRO A 140 15.45 -5.81 -13.28
N LEU A 141 14.49 -6.57 -12.74
CA LEU A 141 13.06 -6.40 -12.97
C LEU A 141 12.41 -5.38 -12.02
N ARG A 142 13.19 -4.69 -11.20
CA ARG A 142 12.73 -3.70 -10.22
C ARG A 142 11.60 -4.23 -9.33
N GLN A 143 11.62 -5.52 -9.02
CA GLN A 143 10.63 -6.16 -8.16
C GLN A 143 10.89 -5.83 -6.69
N THR A 144 9.86 -5.41 -5.99
CA THR A 144 9.86 -5.35 -4.53
C THR A 144 9.79 -6.76 -3.94
N PHE A 145 9.99 -6.90 -2.65
CA PHE A 145 9.90 -8.19 -1.97
C PHE A 145 8.55 -8.89 -2.21
N HIS A 146 7.45 -8.17 -2.06
CA HIS A 146 6.11 -8.68 -2.31
C HIS A 146 5.85 -8.98 -3.80
N ASP A 147 6.45 -8.23 -4.73
CA ASP A 147 6.37 -8.53 -6.16
C ASP A 147 7.06 -9.86 -6.46
N LYS A 148 8.26 -10.07 -5.91
CA LYS A 148 9.06 -11.27 -6.15
C LYS A 148 8.39 -12.54 -5.63
N LEU A 149 7.87 -12.50 -4.40
CA LEU A 149 7.20 -13.65 -3.80
C LEU A 149 5.85 -13.97 -4.47
N ALA A 150 5.13 -12.95 -4.93
CA ALA A 150 3.89 -13.14 -5.68
C ALA A 150 4.11 -13.43 -7.18
N ARG A 151 5.38 -13.57 -7.63
CA ARG A 151 5.76 -13.75 -9.06
C ARG A 151 5.10 -12.72 -9.96
N SER A 152 5.16 -11.45 -9.56
CA SER A 152 4.56 -10.33 -10.28
C SER A 152 5.61 -9.28 -10.65
N VAL A 153 5.30 -8.46 -11.64
CA VAL A 153 6.11 -7.34 -12.07
C VAL A 153 5.22 -6.17 -12.44
N VAL A 154 5.73 -4.95 -12.31
CA VAL A 154 5.00 -3.75 -12.73
C VAL A 154 5.57 -3.24 -14.03
N VAL A 155 4.70 -3.05 -15.03
CA VAL A 155 5.02 -2.65 -16.40
C VAL A 155 4.30 -1.36 -16.78
N ASP A 156 4.81 -0.65 -17.75
CA ASP A 156 4.15 0.49 -18.38
C ASP A 156 2.97 0.02 -19.27
N VAL A 157 1.93 0.87 -19.40
CA VAL A 157 0.73 0.65 -20.23
C VAL A 157 0.66 1.69 -21.31
#